data_927308aa72279c8b05eaef3d43f69030
#
_entry.id   927308aa72279c8b05eaef3d43f69030
#
_cell.length_a   1.000
_cell.length_b   1.000
_cell.length_c   1.000
_cell.angle_alpha   90.00
_cell.angle_beta   90.00
_cell.angle_gamma   90.00
#
_symmetry.space_group_name_H-M   'P 1'
#
loop_
_entity.id
_entity.type
_entity.pdbx_description
1 polymer ?
#
loop_
_entity_poly.entity_id
_entity_poly.type
_entity_poly.pdbx_seq_one_letter_code
_entity_poly.pdbx_strand_id
1 'polypeptide(L)'
;MLAFTLRRAIQAIGVMIAVGVIAFSMFRFAGDPVNQIVSLDTPAAEREAVRKSLGLDDPVPVQFARYFANAAQFKFGVSYQFRQPVANLLMERMPATLELAVCATFLAMSFGILMGVYSALRRDTVLTKIFQAVSLIGISLPTFLIGILLIYLFSVTLGWLPSFGRGDVVRIGWWTTGLLTLSGLKALILPSITLGLFQMTLIMRLVRAEMLEVLRTDYIRFARARGLTTRAIHFGHALKNTLVPVITVAGLQFGSVIAFAIITETVFQWPGMGLLFVQAVQNVDIPIMAAYLLMVSLIYVTINLIVDILYTVVDPRLRSTVSRAH
;
A
#
# COMPACT_ATOMS: atom_id res chain seq x y z
N MET A 1 16.28 -3.48 -21.76
CA MET A 1 14.94 -3.84 -21.28
C MET A 1 14.94 -5.23 -20.66
N LEU A 2 15.18 -6.33 -21.42
CA LEU A 2 15.12 -7.69 -20.89
C LEU A 2 16.02 -7.91 -19.66
N ALA A 3 17.29 -7.50 -19.71
CA ALA A 3 18.23 -7.64 -18.61
C ALA A 3 17.79 -6.86 -17.34
N PHE A 4 17.20 -5.67 -17.51
CA PHE A 4 16.64 -4.88 -16.40
C PHE A 4 15.46 -5.60 -15.77
N THR A 5 14.49 -6.04 -16.57
CA THR A 5 13.31 -6.75 -16.07
C THR A 5 13.70 -8.07 -15.39
N LEU A 6 14.68 -8.81 -15.96
CA LEU A 6 15.19 -10.03 -15.35
C LEU A 6 15.85 -9.79 -14.00
N ARG A 7 16.69 -8.74 -13.88
CA ARG A 7 17.30 -8.36 -12.61
C ARG A 7 16.25 -7.97 -11.55
N ARG A 8 15.21 -7.25 -11.95
CA ARG A 8 14.09 -6.89 -11.07
C ARG A 8 13.29 -8.13 -10.65
N ALA A 9 13.03 -9.05 -11.56
CA ALA A 9 12.36 -10.31 -11.25
C ALA A 9 13.19 -11.16 -10.26
N ILE A 10 14.51 -11.24 -10.42
CA ILE A 10 15.39 -11.95 -9.48
C ILE A 10 15.35 -11.27 -8.08
N GLN A 11 15.39 -9.94 -8.04
CA GLN A 11 15.25 -9.19 -6.77
C GLN A 11 13.89 -9.47 -6.11
N ALA A 12 12.82 -9.49 -6.90
CA ALA A 12 11.47 -9.84 -6.47
C ALA A 12 11.40 -11.23 -5.82
N ILE A 13 11.99 -12.23 -6.47
CA ILE A 13 12.08 -13.61 -5.96
C ILE A 13 12.89 -13.63 -4.65
N GLY A 14 14.01 -12.90 -4.59
CA GLY A 14 14.81 -12.79 -3.36
C GLY A 14 14.00 -12.22 -2.17
N VAL A 15 13.22 -11.16 -2.39
CA VAL A 15 12.33 -10.59 -1.37
C VAL A 15 11.26 -11.61 -0.95
N MET A 16 10.63 -12.29 -1.91
CA MET A 16 9.60 -13.30 -1.60
C MET A 16 10.18 -14.49 -0.81
N ILE A 17 11.40 -14.93 -1.11
CA ILE A 17 12.09 -15.97 -0.33
C ILE A 17 12.37 -15.46 1.10
N ALA A 18 12.89 -14.26 1.24
CA ALA A 18 13.19 -13.69 2.57
C ALA A 18 11.91 -13.57 3.43
N VAL A 19 10.81 -13.05 2.86
CA VAL A 19 9.53 -12.98 3.56
C VAL A 19 8.98 -14.38 3.85
N GLY A 20 9.15 -15.32 2.93
CA GLY A 20 8.76 -16.72 3.12
C GLY A 20 9.52 -17.40 4.26
N VAL A 21 10.82 -17.11 4.43
CA VAL A 21 11.60 -17.57 5.59
C VAL A 21 11.03 -17.01 6.90
N ILE A 22 10.71 -15.71 6.92
CA ILE A 22 10.11 -15.08 8.10
C ILE A 22 8.74 -15.72 8.41
N ALA A 23 7.88 -15.85 7.41
CA ALA A 23 6.56 -16.45 7.54
C ALA A 23 6.62 -17.91 8.01
N PHE A 24 7.54 -18.71 7.45
CA PHE A 24 7.79 -20.09 7.90
C PHE A 24 8.30 -20.13 9.33
N SER A 25 9.19 -19.20 9.72
CA SER A 25 9.70 -19.12 11.09
C SER A 25 8.59 -18.87 12.11
N MET A 26 7.53 -18.14 11.73
CA MET A 26 6.37 -17.95 12.60
C MET A 26 5.68 -19.29 12.92
N PHE A 27 5.51 -20.17 11.92
CA PHE A 27 4.98 -21.52 12.17
C PHE A 27 5.85 -22.34 13.10
N ARG A 28 7.16 -22.14 13.05
CA ARG A 28 8.12 -22.93 13.84
C ARG A 28 8.25 -22.44 15.28
N PHE A 29 8.20 -21.12 15.50
CA PHE A 29 8.58 -20.51 16.79
C PHE A 29 7.41 -19.86 17.54
N ALA A 30 6.29 -19.55 16.88
CA ALA A 30 5.16 -18.87 17.51
C ALA A 30 4.17 -19.82 18.22
N GLY A 31 4.42 -21.13 18.23
CA GLY A 31 3.63 -22.13 18.94
C GLY A 31 3.51 -23.45 18.18
N ASP A 32 3.05 -24.50 18.87
CA ASP A 32 2.77 -25.80 18.24
C ASP A 32 1.39 -25.73 17.53
N PRO A 33 1.33 -25.84 16.19
CA PRO A 33 0.06 -25.81 15.44
C PRO A 33 -0.96 -26.84 15.93
N VAL A 34 -0.50 -27.98 16.45
CA VAL A 34 -1.37 -29.04 16.99
C VAL A 34 -2.21 -28.51 18.13
N ASN A 35 -1.64 -27.71 19.03
CA ASN A 35 -2.34 -27.13 20.18
C ASN A 35 -3.42 -26.11 19.80
N GLN A 36 -3.35 -25.55 18.57
CA GLN A 36 -4.33 -24.62 18.06
C GLN A 36 -5.49 -25.33 17.31
N ILE A 37 -5.23 -26.55 16.82
CA ILE A 37 -6.18 -27.32 16.00
C ILE A 37 -7.01 -28.26 16.87
N VAL A 38 -6.39 -28.88 17.86
CA VAL A 38 -7.06 -29.86 18.73
C VAL A 38 -7.20 -29.35 20.16
N SER A 39 -8.24 -29.80 20.87
CA SER A 39 -8.44 -29.45 22.28
C SER A 39 -7.31 -29.98 23.17
N LEU A 40 -7.09 -29.30 24.30
CA LEU A 40 -6.13 -29.77 25.32
C LEU A 40 -6.45 -31.15 25.87
N ASP A 41 -7.74 -31.53 25.87
CA ASP A 41 -8.25 -32.83 26.35
C ASP A 41 -8.13 -33.96 25.31
N THR A 42 -7.63 -33.65 24.08
CA THR A 42 -7.48 -34.65 23.01
C THR A 42 -6.43 -35.69 23.37
N PRO A 43 -6.73 -37.01 23.22
CA PRO A 43 -5.80 -38.09 23.52
C PRO A 43 -4.48 -37.95 22.78
N ALA A 44 -3.37 -38.33 23.43
CA ALA A 44 -2.02 -38.20 22.87
C ALA A 44 -1.85 -38.88 21.50
N ALA A 45 -2.49 -40.03 21.30
CA ALA A 45 -2.46 -40.75 20.02
C ALA A 45 -3.09 -39.96 18.86
N GLU A 46 -4.19 -39.24 19.12
CA GLU A 46 -4.84 -38.40 18.11
C GLU A 46 -4.03 -37.14 17.82
N ARG A 47 -3.44 -36.52 18.83
CA ARG A 47 -2.51 -35.40 18.66
C ARG A 47 -1.28 -35.79 17.83
N GLU A 48 -0.73 -36.99 18.04
CA GLU A 48 0.39 -37.52 17.26
C GLU A 48 -0.03 -37.78 15.80
N ALA A 49 -1.25 -38.29 15.57
CA ALA A 49 -1.79 -38.48 14.23
C ALA A 49 -1.91 -37.13 13.48
N VAL A 50 -2.41 -36.07 14.14
CA VAL A 50 -2.49 -34.73 13.58
C VAL A 50 -1.09 -34.17 13.30
N ARG A 51 -0.10 -34.35 14.20
CA ARG A 51 1.29 -33.93 14.02
C ARG A 51 1.89 -34.55 12.77
N LYS A 52 1.70 -35.87 12.59
CA LYS A 52 2.18 -36.60 11.40
C LYS A 52 1.45 -36.16 10.12
N SER A 53 0.14 -35.94 10.18
CA SER A 53 -0.63 -35.48 9.00
C SER A 53 -0.20 -34.09 8.52
N LEU A 54 0.27 -33.23 9.45
CA LEU A 54 0.82 -31.92 9.14
C LEU A 54 2.29 -31.99 8.70
N GLY A 55 2.95 -33.16 8.82
CA GLY A 55 4.34 -33.36 8.47
C GLY A 55 5.32 -32.55 9.35
N LEU A 56 4.96 -32.34 10.62
CA LEU A 56 5.77 -31.60 11.58
C LEU A 56 7.01 -32.37 12.06
N ASP A 57 7.04 -33.67 11.84
CA ASP A 57 8.16 -34.56 12.18
C ASP A 57 9.19 -34.63 11.04
N ASP A 58 8.89 -34.10 9.86
CA ASP A 58 9.80 -34.06 8.73
C ASP A 58 11.01 -33.16 9.02
N PRO A 59 12.17 -33.38 8.36
CA PRO A 59 13.31 -32.45 8.42
C PRO A 59 12.91 -31.03 8.03
N VAL A 60 13.47 -30.02 8.72
CA VAL A 60 13.13 -28.59 8.50
C VAL A 60 13.21 -28.16 7.03
N PRO A 61 14.22 -28.57 6.23
CA PRO A 61 14.27 -28.22 4.80
C PRO A 61 13.08 -28.77 4.01
N VAL A 62 12.56 -29.93 4.37
CA VAL A 62 11.41 -30.58 3.71
C VAL A 62 10.13 -29.82 4.05
N GLN A 63 9.95 -29.46 5.33
CA GLN A 63 8.81 -28.63 5.76
C GLN A 63 8.82 -27.29 5.05
N PHE A 64 9.97 -26.64 4.95
CA PHE A 64 10.16 -25.37 4.26
C PHE A 64 9.83 -25.47 2.76
N ALA A 65 10.36 -26.48 2.07
CA ALA A 65 10.08 -26.72 0.64
C ALA A 65 8.57 -26.95 0.40
N ARG A 66 7.91 -27.74 1.26
CA ARG A 66 6.46 -27.98 1.21
C ARG A 66 5.68 -26.70 1.44
N TYR A 67 6.06 -25.89 2.42
CA TYR A 67 5.45 -24.59 2.70
C TYR A 67 5.50 -23.68 1.48
N PHE A 68 6.68 -23.54 0.84
CA PHE A 68 6.86 -22.73 -0.36
C PHE A 68 6.06 -23.26 -1.55
N ALA A 69 6.05 -24.56 -1.78
CA ALA A 69 5.27 -25.18 -2.85
C ALA A 69 3.76 -24.97 -2.67
N ASN A 70 3.27 -25.03 -1.43
CA ASN A 70 1.88 -24.74 -1.10
C ASN A 70 1.56 -23.24 -1.26
N ALA A 71 2.42 -22.36 -0.77
CA ALA A 71 2.26 -20.91 -0.89
C ALA A 71 2.23 -20.46 -2.36
N ALA A 72 3.08 -21.05 -3.22
CA ALA A 72 3.08 -20.78 -4.67
C ALA A 72 1.76 -21.20 -5.36
N GLN A 73 1.00 -22.11 -4.76
CA GLN A 73 -0.33 -22.54 -5.21
C GLN A 73 -1.47 -21.81 -4.47
N PHE A 74 -1.19 -20.77 -3.68
CA PHE A 74 -2.14 -20.07 -2.82
C PHE A 74 -2.82 -20.97 -1.77
N LYS A 75 -2.19 -22.07 -1.40
CA LYS A 75 -2.65 -23.00 -0.35
C LYS A 75 -1.97 -22.63 0.97
N PHE A 76 -2.57 -21.68 1.70
CA PHE A 76 -2.04 -21.15 2.97
C PHE A 76 -2.54 -21.91 4.21
N GLY A 77 -3.30 -22.99 4.01
CA GLY A 77 -3.93 -23.74 5.09
C GLY A 77 -5.28 -23.17 5.51
N VAL A 78 -5.72 -23.58 6.70
CA VAL A 78 -7.00 -23.19 7.30
C VAL A 78 -6.74 -22.32 8.51
N SER A 79 -7.51 -21.23 8.65
CA SER A 79 -7.49 -20.36 9.81
C SER A 79 -7.93 -21.12 11.06
N TYR A 80 -7.21 -20.96 12.15
CA TYR A 80 -7.55 -21.58 13.43
C TYR A 80 -8.80 -20.95 14.05
N GLN A 81 -8.96 -19.63 13.88
CA GLN A 81 -10.07 -18.87 14.42
C GLN A 81 -11.33 -19.00 13.56
N PHE A 82 -11.22 -18.76 12.25
CA PHE A 82 -12.39 -18.73 11.34
C PHE A 82 -12.76 -20.11 10.78
N ARG A 83 -11.89 -21.13 10.91
CA ARG A 83 -12.07 -22.48 10.37
C ARG A 83 -12.40 -22.52 8.87
N GLN A 84 -11.83 -21.58 8.13
CA GLN A 84 -12.00 -21.42 6.68
C GLN A 84 -10.63 -21.36 5.98
N PRO A 85 -10.55 -21.70 4.69
CA PRO A 85 -9.31 -21.53 3.92
C PRO A 85 -8.84 -20.09 3.97
N VAL A 86 -7.58 -19.88 4.36
CA VAL A 86 -6.97 -18.53 4.51
C VAL A 86 -6.97 -17.77 3.20
N ALA A 87 -6.76 -18.46 2.07
CA ALA A 87 -6.82 -17.85 0.74
C ALA A 87 -8.16 -17.14 0.49
N ASN A 88 -9.29 -17.78 0.88
CA ASN A 88 -10.61 -17.19 0.71
C ASN A 88 -10.80 -15.93 1.57
N LEU A 89 -10.37 -15.99 2.85
CA LEU A 89 -10.43 -14.85 3.75
C LEU A 89 -9.63 -13.65 3.22
N LEU A 90 -8.41 -13.88 2.72
CA LEU A 90 -7.58 -12.82 2.14
C LEU A 90 -8.19 -12.26 0.86
N MET A 91 -8.69 -13.11 -0.04
CA MET A 91 -9.32 -12.68 -1.28
C MET A 91 -10.60 -11.88 -1.05
N GLU A 92 -11.38 -12.20 -0.01
CA GLU A 92 -12.57 -11.43 0.37
C GLU A 92 -12.22 -10.05 0.92
N ARG A 93 -11.11 -9.92 1.66
CA ARG A 93 -10.66 -8.67 2.29
C ARG A 93 -9.80 -7.79 1.36
N MET A 94 -9.15 -8.38 0.37
CA MET A 94 -8.24 -7.68 -0.55
C MET A 94 -8.87 -6.49 -1.28
N PRO A 95 -10.12 -6.57 -1.80
CA PRO A 95 -10.76 -5.43 -2.45
C PRO A 95 -10.86 -4.20 -1.54
N ALA A 96 -11.13 -4.38 -0.25
CA ALA A 96 -11.24 -3.28 0.70
C ALA A 96 -9.91 -2.54 0.89
N THR A 97 -8.81 -3.28 1.07
CA THR A 97 -7.46 -2.70 1.20
C THR A 97 -7.01 -1.99 -0.05
N LEU A 98 -7.20 -2.62 -1.23
CA LEU A 98 -6.79 -2.03 -2.51
C LEU A 98 -7.62 -0.78 -2.86
N GLU A 99 -8.92 -0.80 -2.62
CA GLU A 99 -9.81 0.34 -2.82
C GLU A 99 -9.38 1.53 -1.96
N LEU A 100 -9.11 1.29 -0.67
CA LEU A 100 -8.62 2.32 0.24
C LEU A 100 -7.26 2.89 -0.22
N ALA A 101 -6.31 2.03 -0.60
CA ALA A 101 -4.99 2.44 -1.06
C ALA A 101 -5.05 3.26 -2.35
N VAL A 102 -5.88 2.85 -3.32
CA VAL A 102 -6.09 3.58 -4.58
C VAL A 102 -6.72 4.95 -4.32
N CYS A 103 -7.78 5.02 -3.50
CA CYS A 103 -8.44 6.28 -3.16
C CYS A 103 -7.51 7.22 -2.40
N ALA A 104 -6.76 6.72 -1.42
CA ALA A 104 -5.77 7.49 -0.67
C ALA A 104 -4.68 8.07 -1.58
N THR A 105 -4.13 7.24 -2.48
CA THR A 105 -3.10 7.67 -3.43
C THR A 105 -3.66 8.67 -4.44
N PHE A 106 -4.88 8.46 -4.95
CA PHE A 106 -5.53 9.39 -5.87
C PHE A 106 -5.74 10.76 -5.21
N LEU A 107 -6.24 10.81 -3.97
CA LEU A 107 -6.39 12.05 -3.21
C LEU A 107 -5.02 12.71 -2.95
N ALA A 108 -4.03 11.93 -2.54
CA ALA A 108 -2.68 12.41 -2.28
C ALA A 108 -2.04 13.04 -3.53
N MET A 109 -2.15 12.39 -4.69
CA MET A 109 -1.65 12.92 -5.94
C MET A 109 -2.42 14.18 -6.37
N SER A 110 -3.74 14.13 -6.38
CA SER A 110 -4.57 15.24 -6.84
C SER A 110 -4.31 16.50 -6.02
N PHE A 111 -4.46 16.43 -4.70
CA PHE A 111 -4.25 17.57 -3.83
C PHE A 111 -2.78 17.94 -3.67
N GLY A 112 -1.87 16.97 -3.60
CA GLY A 112 -0.43 17.21 -3.50
C GLY A 112 0.11 17.97 -4.71
N ILE A 113 -0.28 17.58 -5.92
CA ILE A 113 0.10 18.28 -7.16
C ILE A 113 -0.48 19.70 -7.17
N LEU A 114 -1.79 19.86 -6.90
CA LEU A 114 -2.43 21.18 -6.90
C LEU A 114 -1.77 22.13 -5.89
N MET A 115 -1.58 21.67 -4.65
CA MET A 115 -0.95 22.45 -3.57
C MET A 115 0.51 22.76 -3.89
N GLY A 116 1.27 21.81 -4.48
CA GLY A 116 2.65 21.97 -4.86
C GLY A 116 2.83 23.01 -5.97
N VAL A 117 2.04 22.91 -7.05
CA VAL A 117 2.03 23.87 -8.15
C VAL A 117 1.67 25.27 -7.66
N TYR A 118 0.57 25.39 -6.89
CA TYR A 118 0.15 26.67 -6.33
C TYR A 118 1.26 27.29 -5.47
N SER A 119 1.86 26.50 -4.58
CA SER A 119 2.93 26.96 -3.68
C SER A 119 4.24 27.33 -4.40
N ALA A 120 4.49 26.76 -5.59
CA ALA A 120 5.62 27.15 -6.43
C ALA A 120 5.37 28.48 -7.14
N LEU A 121 4.14 28.70 -7.64
CA LEU A 121 3.78 29.89 -8.42
C LEU A 121 3.45 31.11 -7.55
N ARG A 122 2.93 30.90 -6.34
CA ARG A 122 2.43 31.94 -5.42
C ARG A 122 3.09 31.82 -4.04
N ARG A 123 4.42 32.06 -3.96
CA ARG A 123 5.26 31.74 -2.79
C ARG A 123 4.86 32.46 -1.50
N ASP A 124 4.48 33.73 -1.60
CA ASP A 124 4.32 34.62 -0.44
C ASP A 124 2.87 34.78 0.00
N THR A 125 1.95 33.96 -0.54
CA THR A 125 0.53 34.02 -0.18
C THR A 125 0.24 33.31 1.14
N VAL A 126 -0.79 33.77 1.84
CA VAL A 126 -1.29 33.14 3.07
C VAL A 126 -1.68 31.68 2.80
N LEU A 127 -2.31 31.39 1.65
CA LEU A 127 -2.69 30.05 1.27
C LEU A 127 -1.49 29.10 1.14
N THR A 128 -0.37 29.58 0.58
CA THR A 128 0.88 28.80 0.54
C THR A 128 1.40 28.47 1.93
N LYS A 129 1.32 29.43 2.87
CA LYS A 129 1.71 29.21 4.26
C LYS A 129 0.80 28.17 4.93
N ILE A 130 -0.51 28.21 4.66
CA ILE A 130 -1.47 27.19 5.14
C ILE A 130 -1.12 25.81 4.57
N PHE A 131 -0.87 25.68 3.28
CA PHE A 131 -0.48 24.41 2.68
C PHE A 131 0.81 23.84 3.28
N GLN A 132 1.77 24.71 3.55
CA GLN A 132 3.02 24.30 4.21
C GLN A 132 2.78 23.86 5.65
N ALA A 133 1.91 24.54 6.40
CA ALA A 133 1.53 24.15 7.76
C ALA A 133 0.81 22.79 7.77
N VAL A 134 -0.18 22.60 6.88
CA VAL A 134 -0.85 21.29 6.71
C VAL A 134 0.14 20.20 6.34
N SER A 135 1.08 20.48 5.46
CA SER A 135 2.13 19.53 5.09
C SER A 135 3.04 19.19 6.27
N LEU A 136 3.33 20.15 7.14
CA LEU A 136 4.13 19.89 8.36
C LEU A 136 3.38 18.98 9.33
N ILE A 137 2.08 19.22 9.54
CA ILE A 137 1.20 18.37 10.35
C ILE A 137 1.20 16.92 9.82
N GLY A 138 1.07 16.74 8.49
CA GLY A 138 1.02 15.42 7.85
C GLY A 138 2.29 14.58 8.00
N ILE A 139 3.47 15.21 8.25
CA ILE A 139 4.71 14.50 8.53
C ILE A 139 4.94 14.32 10.04
N SER A 140 4.54 15.30 10.85
CA SER A 140 4.90 15.36 12.27
C SER A 140 3.98 14.53 13.15
N LEU A 141 2.72 14.37 12.77
CA LEU A 141 1.75 13.62 13.56
C LEU A 141 1.67 12.16 13.11
N PRO A 142 1.58 11.22 14.07
CA PRO A 142 1.28 9.82 13.74
C PRO A 142 -0.07 9.69 13.00
N THR A 143 -0.12 8.84 11.98
CA THR A 143 -1.32 8.65 11.14
C THR A 143 -2.55 8.23 11.94
N PHE A 144 -2.39 7.37 12.96
CA PHE A 144 -3.51 6.97 13.82
C PHE A 144 -4.10 8.16 14.59
N LEU A 145 -3.26 9.09 15.06
CA LEU A 145 -3.72 10.29 15.77
C LEU A 145 -4.53 11.19 14.82
N ILE A 146 -4.05 11.38 13.60
CA ILE A 146 -4.79 12.12 12.57
C ILE A 146 -6.16 11.46 12.32
N GLY A 147 -6.20 10.13 12.20
CA GLY A 147 -7.45 9.38 12.02
C GLY A 147 -8.43 9.62 13.16
N ILE A 148 -7.98 9.53 14.41
CA ILE A 148 -8.81 9.77 15.60
C ILE A 148 -9.34 11.21 15.63
N LEU A 149 -8.49 12.20 15.33
CA LEU A 149 -8.91 13.62 15.29
C LEU A 149 -9.94 13.88 14.18
N LEU A 150 -9.78 13.25 13.01
CA LEU A 150 -10.76 13.36 11.92
C LEU A 150 -12.09 12.69 12.29
N ILE A 151 -12.07 11.51 12.92
CA ILE A 151 -13.29 10.87 13.46
C ILE A 151 -13.95 11.79 14.47
N TYR A 152 -13.20 12.31 15.43
CA TYR A 152 -13.75 13.20 16.45
C TYR A 152 -14.43 14.42 15.83
N LEU A 153 -13.76 15.09 14.89
CA LEU A 153 -14.29 16.30 14.26
C LEU A 153 -15.48 15.99 13.34
N PHE A 154 -15.29 15.11 12.34
CA PHE A 154 -16.27 14.96 11.27
C PHE A 154 -17.38 13.96 11.57
N SER A 155 -17.12 12.97 12.44
CA SER A 155 -18.13 11.96 12.76
C SER A 155 -18.83 12.29 14.08
N VAL A 156 -18.08 12.56 15.15
CA VAL A 156 -18.67 12.75 16.49
C VAL A 156 -19.23 14.17 16.65
N THR A 157 -18.45 15.21 16.30
CA THR A 157 -18.87 16.61 16.54
C THR A 157 -19.82 17.12 15.46
N LEU A 158 -19.50 16.91 14.18
CA LEU A 158 -20.28 17.43 13.05
C LEU A 158 -21.34 16.45 12.54
N GLY A 159 -21.19 15.14 12.78
CA GLY A 159 -22.14 14.11 12.32
C GLY A 159 -22.21 13.96 10.79
N TRP A 160 -21.18 14.39 10.05
CA TRP A 160 -21.22 14.42 8.58
C TRP A 160 -20.84 13.08 7.95
N LEU A 161 -19.89 12.37 8.55
CA LEU A 161 -19.28 11.16 8.01
C LEU A 161 -19.31 10.02 9.03
N PRO A 162 -19.36 8.75 8.60
CA PRO A 162 -19.32 7.62 9.52
C PRO A 162 -17.95 7.48 10.19
N SER A 163 -17.97 7.01 11.44
CA SER A 163 -16.74 6.78 12.23
C SER A 163 -16.01 5.52 11.81
N PHE A 164 -16.74 4.46 11.44
CA PHE A 164 -16.21 3.10 11.27
C PHE A 164 -16.90 2.36 10.12
N GLY A 165 -16.21 1.32 9.62
CA GLY A 165 -16.74 0.41 8.62
C GLY A 165 -16.58 0.93 7.19
N ARG A 166 -17.09 0.12 6.24
CA ARG A 166 -16.94 0.36 4.79
C ARG A 166 -18.22 0.90 4.14
N GLY A 167 -19.34 0.99 4.90
CA GLY A 167 -20.65 1.26 4.33
C GLY A 167 -21.18 0.10 3.48
N ASP A 168 -22.20 0.38 2.67
CA ASP A 168 -22.74 -0.62 1.75
C ASP A 168 -21.78 -0.85 0.59
N VAL A 169 -21.69 -2.10 0.14
CA VAL A 169 -20.83 -2.50 -0.97
C VAL A 169 -21.62 -3.21 -2.06
N VAL A 170 -21.25 -2.98 -3.31
CA VAL A 170 -21.77 -3.70 -4.47
C VAL A 170 -20.77 -4.78 -4.86
N ARG A 171 -21.28 -5.98 -5.13
CA ARG A 171 -20.48 -7.12 -5.58
C ARG A 171 -20.46 -7.18 -7.11
N ILE A 172 -19.27 -7.18 -7.69
CA ILE A 172 -19.02 -7.31 -9.13
C ILE A 172 -18.13 -8.54 -9.33
N GLY A 173 -18.75 -9.69 -9.59
CA GLY A 173 -18.03 -10.96 -9.63
C GLY A 173 -17.44 -11.31 -8.25
N TRP A 174 -16.10 -11.47 -8.19
CA TRP A 174 -15.38 -11.70 -6.92
C TRP A 174 -14.99 -10.41 -6.19
N TRP A 175 -15.07 -9.26 -6.86
CA TRP A 175 -14.73 -7.95 -6.30
C TRP A 175 -15.90 -7.31 -5.59
N THR A 176 -15.65 -6.69 -4.42
CA THR A 176 -16.62 -5.86 -3.72
C THR A 176 -16.17 -4.41 -3.72
N THR A 177 -17.05 -3.46 -4.00
CA THR A 177 -16.71 -2.03 -4.03
C THR A 177 -17.74 -1.18 -3.29
N GLY A 178 -17.27 -0.24 -2.48
CA GLY A 178 -18.07 0.83 -1.86
C GLY A 178 -18.19 2.08 -2.74
N LEU A 179 -17.40 2.18 -3.82
CA LEU A 179 -17.40 3.36 -4.70
C LEU A 179 -18.72 3.61 -5.45
N LEU A 180 -19.56 2.59 -5.56
CA LEU A 180 -20.86 2.65 -6.24
C LEU A 180 -22.03 2.94 -5.29
N THR A 181 -21.76 3.15 -4.00
CA THR A 181 -22.79 3.47 -3.00
C THR A 181 -22.48 4.79 -2.31
N LEU A 182 -23.50 5.54 -1.92
CA LEU A 182 -23.30 6.82 -1.24
C LEU A 182 -22.72 6.59 0.18
N SER A 183 -23.16 5.54 0.87
CA SER A 183 -22.65 5.17 2.20
C SER A 183 -21.18 4.73 2.13
N GLY A 184 -20.80 3.94 1.11
CA GLY A 184 -19.43 3.52 0.88
C GLY A 184 -18.50 4.69 0.53
N LEU A 185 -18.94 5.61 -0.34
CA LEU A 185 -18.18 6.82 -0.65
C LEU A 185 -17.93 7.67 0.60
N LYS A 186 -18.98 7.89 1.43
CA LYS A 186 -18.82 8.62 2.69
C LYS A 186 -17.86 7.93 3.65
N ALA A 187 -17.93 6.61 3.75
CA ALA A 187 -17.05 5.82 4.62
C ALA A 187 -15.58 5.83 4.17
N LEU A 188 -15.31 6.00 2.86
CA LEU A 188 -13.96 6.08 2.30
C LEU A 188 -13.24 7.40 2.58
N ILE A 189 -13.96 8.52 2.82
CA ILE A 189 -13.35 9.86 2.88
C ILE A 189 -12.30 9.95 3.99
N LEU A 190 -12.68 9.70 5.24
CA LEU A 190 -11.78 9.87 6.39
C LEU A 190 -10.59 8.91 6.37
N PRO A 191 -10.76 7.59 6.10
CA PRO A 191 -9.64 6.67 5.97
C PRO A 191 -8.68 7.05 4.82
N SER A 192 -9.23 7.48 3.67
CA SER A 192 -8.40 7.88 2.53
C SER A 192 -7.59 9.15 2.79
N ILE A 193 -8.16 10.14 3.48
CA ILE A 193 -7.43 11.34 3.91
C ILE A 193 -6.32 10.94 4.90
N THR A 194 -6.66 10.13 5.91
CA THR A 194 -5.71 9.69 6.94
C THR A 194 -4.51 8.96 6.31
N LEU A 195 -4.77 7.99 5.45
CA LEU A 195 -3.74 7.19 4.80
C LEU A 195 -2.94 8.01 3.77
N GLY A 196 -3.63 8.90 3.03
CA GLY A 196 -3.03 9.68 1.95
C GLY A 196 -2.30 10.94 2.41
N LEU A 197 -2.50 11.44 3.63
CA LEU A 197 -1.98 12.75 4.06
C LEU A 197 -0.45 12.82 4.04
N PHE A 198 0.23 11.77 4.52
CA PHE A 198 1.69 11.70 4.47
C PHE A 198 2.20 11.73 3.02
N GLN A 199 1.63 10.92 2.15
CA GLN A 199 1.99 10.88 0.74
C GLN A 199 1.67 12.20 0.03
N MET A 200 0.52 12.82 0.32
CA MET A 200 0.13 14.13 -0.20
C MET A 200 1.18 15.19 0.13
N THR A 201 1.69 15.16 1.36
CA THR A 201 2.73 16.08 1.82
C THR A 201 4.04 15.88 1.05
N LEU A 202 4.49 14.64 0.85
CA LEU A 202 5.69 14.34 0.06
C LEU A 202 5.53 14.82 -1.38
N ILE A 203 4.39 14.53 -2.01
CA ILE A 203 4.09 14.94 -3.39
C ILE A 203 4.04 16.46 -3.51
N MET A 204 3.37 17.15 -2.59
CA MET A 204 3.32 18.61 -2.57
C MET A 204 4.72 19.24 -2.54
N ARG A 205 5.60 18.75 -1.66
CA ARG A 205 6.98 19.26 -1.51
C ARG A 205 7.81 18.97 -2.74
N LEU A 206 7.71 17.77 -3.30
CA LEU A 206 8.39 17.36 -4.51
C LEU A 206 7.95 18.22 -5.70
N VAL A 207 6.63 18.33 -5.94
CA VAL A 207 6.09 19.14 -7.03
C VAL A 207 6.53 20.60 -6.90
N ARG A 208 6.50 21.15 -5.68
CA ARG A 208 6.96 22.52 -5.45
C ARG A 208 8.44 22.68 -5.80
N ALA A 209 9.30 21.77 -5.36
CA ALA A 209 10.74 21.83 -5.63
C ALA A 209 11.04 21.72 -7.14
N GLU A 210 10.48 20.71 -7.79
CA GLU A 210 10.64 20.47 -9.23
C GLU A 210 10.11 21.63 -10.08
N MET A 211 8.92 22.15 -9.75
CA MET A 211 8.37 23.32 -10.45
C MET A 211 9.31 24.53 -10.35
N LEU A 212 9.89 24.80 -9.17
CA LEU A 212 10.80 25.91 -8.96
C LEU A 212 12.11 25.75 -9.75
N GLU A 213 12.61 24.53 -9.86
CA GLU A 213 13.79 24.19 -10.64
C GLU A 213 13.52 24.35 -12.14
N VAL A 214 12.47 23.69 -12.62
CA VAL A 214 12.07 23.72 -14.04
C VAL A 214 11.83 25.15 -14.53
N LEU A 215 11.16 25.98 -13.75
CA LEU A 215 10.86 27.38 -14.12
C LEU A 215 12.11 28.27 -14.30
N ARG A 216 13.29 27.83 -13.82
CA ARG A 216 14.57 28.53 -13.95
C ARG A 216 15.41 28.06 -15.14
N THR A 217 15.01 26.98 -15.80
CA THR A 217 15.76 26.40 -16.93
C THR A 217 15.76 27.30 -18.17
N ASP A 218 16.78 27.14 -19.01
CA ASP A 218 16.95 27.96 -20.22
C ASP A 218 15.84 27.69 -21.25
N TYR A 219 15.30 26.49 -21.34
CA TYR A 219 14.19 26.23 -22.27
C TYR A 219 12.89 26.97 -21.88
N ILE A 220 12.67 27.25 -20.60
CA ILE A 220 11.57 28.10 -20.13
C ILE A 220 11.86 29.56 -20.44
N ARG A 221 13.12 30.03 -20.30
CA ARG A 221 13.53 31.36 -20.73
C ARG A 221 13.30 31.55 -22.22
N PHE A 222 13.70 30.56 -23.02
CA PHE A 222 13.46 30.57 -24.47
C PHE A 222 11.99 30.60 -24.83
N ALA A 223 11.14 29.80 -24.14
CA ALA A 223 9.69 29.81 -24.33
C ALA A 223 9.07 31.20 -24.06
N ARG A 224 9.55 31.90 -23.02
CA ARG A 224 9.16 33.31 -22.74
C ARG A 224 9.58 34.26 -23.84
N ALA A 225 10.84 34.15 -24.32
CA ALA A 225 11.38 34.99 -25.40
C ALA A 225 10.59 34.82 -26.71
N ARG A 226 10.00 33.63 -26.94
CA ARG A 226 9.10 33.35 -28.08
C ARG A 226 7.66 33.88 -27.89
N GLY A 227 7.37 34.59 -26.79
CA GLY A 227 6.06 35.20 -26.56
C GLY A 227 4.98 34.22 -26.08
N LEU A 228 5.34 33.02 -25.58
CA LEU A 228 4.35 32.10 -25.04
C LEU A 228 3.69 32.68 -23.78
N THR A 229 2.38 32.47 -23.64
CA THR A 229 1.65 32.94 -22.48
C THR A 229 2.10 32.25 -21.19
N THR A 230 2.03 32.97 -20.07
CA THR A 230 2.40 32.45 -18.75
C THR A 230 1.68 31.12 -18.42
N ARG A 231 0.40 31.00 -18.81
CA ARG A 231 -0.38 29.76 -18.62
C ARG A 231 0.19 28.59 -19.42
N ALA A 232 0.55 28.82 -20.69
CA ALA A 232 1.16 27.79 -21.54
C ALA A 232 2.52 27.35 -20.97
N ILE A 233 3.32 28.29 -20.46
CA ILE A 233 4.60 28.00 -19.84
C ILE A 233 4.42 27.16 -18.56
N HIS A 234 3.52 27.56 -17.66
CA HIS A 234 3.35 26.87 -16.37
C HIS A 234 2.75 25.48 -16.53
N PHE A 235 1.65 25.34 -17.27
CA PHE A 235 0.89 24.09 -17.35
C PHE A 235 1.27 23.24 -18.58
N GLY A 236 1.64 23.84 -19.69
CA GLY A 236 2.03 23.12 -20.91
C GLY A 236 3.47 22.65 -20.91
N HIS A 237 4.39 23.44 -20.34
CA HIS A 237 5.81 23.15 -20.37
C HIS A 237 6.37 22.75 -18.99
N ALA A 238 6.23 23.58 -17.96
CA ALA A 238 6.85 23.33 -16.67
C ALA A 238 6.20 22.14 -15.94
N LEU A 239 4.88 22.13 -15.79
CA LEU A 239 4.19 21.07 -15.08
C LEU A 239 4.41 19.68 -15.74
N LYS A 240 4.40 19.62 -17.07
CA LYS A 240 4.62 18.36 -17.78
C LYS A 240 5.96 17.71 -17.43
N ASN A 241 7.02 18.52 -17.33
CA ASN A 241 8.34 18.01 -16.96
C ASN A 241 8.45 17.71 -15.46
N THR A 242 7.78 18.49 -14.62
CA THR A 242 7.69 18.27 -13.17
C THR A 242 6.99 16.95 -12.84
N LEU A 243 5.97 16.51 -13.61
CA LEU A 243 5.21 15.32 -13.31
C LEU A 243 6.00 14.01 -13.51
N VAL A 244 7.08 13.99 -14.29
CA VAL A 244 7.86 12.78 -14.53
C VAL A 244 8.45 12.21 -13.23
N PRO A 245 9.26 12.95 -12.43
CA PRO A 245 9.76 12.45 -11.16
C PRO A 245 8.62 12.22 -10.13
N VAL A 246 7.55 13.03 -10.19
CA VAL A 246 6.41 12.90 -9.26
C VAL A 246 5.67 11.59 -9.45
N ILE A 247 5.35 11.20 -10.69
CA ILE A 247 4.68 9.93 -10.99
C ILE A 247 5.55 8.76 -10.55
N THR A 248 6.86 8.85 -10.75
CA THR A 248 7.81 7.81 -10.31
C THR A 248 7.79 7.61 -8.81
N VAL A 249 7.93 8.71 -8.05
CA VAL A 249 7.92 8.65 -6.58
C VAL A 249 6.55 8.18 -6.07
N ALA A 250 5.45 8.69 -6.65
CA ALA A 250 4.11 8.26 -6.26
C ALA A 250 3.87 6.76 -6.51
N GLY A 251 4.38 6.24 -7.63
CA GLY A 251 4.30 4.81 -7.95
C GLY A 251 5.06 3.94 -6.94
N LEU A 252 6.29 4.31 -6.62
CA LEU A 252 7.09 3.60 -5.60
C LEU A 252 6.45 3.65 -4.21
N GLN A 253 5.81 4.77 -3.86
CA GLN A 253 5.13 4.95 -2.58
C GLN A 253 3.80 4.18 -2.50
N PHE A 254 3.18 3.81 -3.62
CA PHE A 254 1.91 3.10 -3.62
C PHE A 254 1.98 1.74 -2.90
N GLY A 255 3.08 1.00 -3.10
CA GLY A 255 3.33 -0.23 -2.36
C GLY A 255 3.41 -0.01 -0.84
N SER A 256 4.08 1.07 -0.42
CA SER A 256 4.17 1.45 0.99
C SER A 256 2.80 1.83 1.57
N VAL A 257 1.94 2.50 0.80
CA VAL A 257 0.56 2.84 1.23
C VAL A 257 -0.22 1.58 1.61
N ILE A 258 -0.10 0.50 0.83
CA ILE A 258 -0.76 -0.78 1.13
C ILE A 258 -0.20 -1.40 2.42
N ALA A 259 1.12 -1.37 2.60
CA ALA A 259 1.74 -1.91 3.81
C ALA A 259 1.31 -1.13 5.08
N PHE A 260 1.21 0.20 4.99
CA PHE A 260 0.79 1.06 6.10
C PHE A 260 -0.73 1.19 6.27
N ALA A 261 -1.53 0.65 5.35
CA ALA A 261 -2.99 0.64 5.45
C ALA A 261 -3.48 -0.05 6.72
N ILE A 262 -2.72 -1.01 7.26
CA ILE A 262 -3.04 -1.74 8.49
C ILE A 262 -3.42 -0.83 9.66
N ILE A 263 -2.69 0.27 9.85
CA ILE A 263 -2.96 1.22 10.94
C ILE A 263 -4.31 1.93 10.71
N THR A 264 -4.54 2.40 9.49
CA THR A 264 -5.78 3.09 9.11
C THR A 264 -6.96 2.13 9.15
N GLU A 265 -6.82 0.91 8.65
CA GLU A 265 -7.86 -0.12 8.70
C GLU A 265 -8.26 -0.44 10.15
N THR A 266 -7.28 -0.50 11.05
CA THR A 266 -7.54 -0.75 12.48
C THR A 266 -8.28 0.41 13.13
N VAL A 267 -7.86 1.66 12.90
CA VAL A 267 -8.49 2.85 13.47
C VAL A 267 -9.93 3.02 13.01
N PHE A 268 -10.20 2.81 11.73
CA PHE A 268 -11.53 2.97 11.14
C PHE A 268 -12.35 1.68 11.11
N GLN A 269 -11.86 0.57 11.70
CA GLN A 269 -12.48 -0.75 11.60
C GLN A 269 -12.86 -1.10 10.16
N TRP A 270 -11.98 -0.72 9.22
CA TRP A 270 -12.14 -0.98 7.79
C TRP A 270 -11.87 -2.45 7.51
N PRO A 271 -12.81 -3.19 6.89
CA PRO A 271 -12.72 -4.65 6.77
C PRO A 271 -11.74 -5.10 5.68
N GLY A 272 -10.48 -4.67 5.78
CA GLY A 272 -9.40 -5.04 4.87
C GLY A 272 -8.53 -6.17 5.38
N MET A 273 -7.46 -6.47 4.61
CA MET A 273 -6.47 -7.50 4.94
C MET A 273 -5.64 -7.13 6.18
N GLY A 274 -5.35 -5.84 6.38
CA GLY A 274 -4.56 -5.38 7.52
C GLY A 274 -5.31 -5.53 8.85
N LEU A 275 -6.61 -5.21 8.88
CA LEU A 275 -7.44 -5.47 10.05
C LEU A 275 -7.52 -6.98 10.35
N LEU A 276 -7.68 -7.82 9.32
CA LEU A 276 -7.66 -9.28 9.46
C LEU A 276 -6.33 -9.76 10.06
N PHE A 277 -5.20 -9.18 9.64
CA PHE A 277 -3.90 -9.50 10.20
C PHE A 277 -3.79 -9.12 11.69
N VAL A 278 -4.25 -7.93 12.09
CA VAL A 278 -4.24 -7.51 13.50
C VAL A 278 -5.08 -8.46 14.36
N GLN A 279 -6.27 -8.86 13.87
CA GLN A 279 -7.10 -9.85 14.55
C GLN A 279 -6.40 -11.21 14.65
N ALA A 280 -5.70 -11.64 13.60
CA ALA A 280 -4.93 -12.87 13.60
C ALA A 280 -3.77 -12.83 14.61
N VAL A 281 -3.09 -11.69 14.75
CA VAL A 281 -2.04 -11.51 15.78
C VAL A 281 -2.61 -11.64 17.18
N GLN A 282 -3.76 -11.00 17.46
CA GLN A 282 -4.41 -11.05 18.76
C GLN A 282 -4.87 -12.47 19.14
N ASN A 283 -5.27 -13.27 18.15
CA ASN A 283 -5.75 -14.64 18.35
C ASN A 283 -4.70 -15.72 18.03
N VAL A 284 -3.46 -15.33 17.76
CA VAL A 284 -2.35 -16.23 17.40
C VAL A 284 -2.70 -17.16 16.22
N ASP A 285 -3.43 -16.63 15.23
CA ASP A 285 -3.77 -17.35 13.99
C ASP A 285 -2.62 -17.30 12.99
N ILE A 286 -1.64 -18.18 13.19
CA ILE A 286 -0.39 -18.21 12.42
C ILE A 286 -0.62 -18.37 10.91
N PRO A 287 -1.54 -19.23 10.42
CA PRO A 287 -1.82 -19.33 8.99
C PRO A 287 -2.22 -18.02 8.33
N ILE A 288 -3.08 -17.22 8.96
CA ILE A 288 -3.45 -15.89 8.44
C ILE A 288 -2.26 -14.94 8.48
N MET A 289 -1.50 -14.92 9.59
CA MET A 289 -0.36 -14.02 9.75
C MET A 289 0.70 -14.27 8.66
N ALA A 290 1.07 -15.52 8.45
CA ALA A 290 2.06 -15.92 7.45
C ALA A 290 1.59 -15.64 6.01
N ALA A 291 0.33 -15.97 5.71
CA ALA A 291 -0.26 -15.72 4.40
C ALA A 291 -0.41 -14.22 4.10
N TYR A 292 -0.77 -13.40 5.09
CA TYR A 292 -0.83 -11.95 4.95
C TYR A 292 0.54 -11.37 4.55
N LEU A 293 1.61 -11.75 5.26
CA LEU A 293 2.96 -11.26 4.94
C LEU A 293 3.38 -11.62 3.51
N LEU A 294 3.10 -12.84 3.06
CA LEU A 294 3.38 -13.27 1.70
C LEU A 294 2.53 -12.51 0.68
N MET A 295 1.23 -12.35 0.94
CA MET A 295 0.31 -11.67 0.03
C MET A 295 0.66 -10.18 -0.11
N VAL A 296 0.88 -9.46 0.98
CA VAL A 296 1.25 -8.05 0.95
C VAL A 296 2.60 -7.85 0.26
N SER A 297 3.57 -8.74 0.52
CA SER A 297 4.87 -8.71 -0.17
C SER A 297 4.74 -8.98 -1.66
N LEU A 298 3.89 -9.92 -2.06
CA LEU A 298 3.60 -10.20 -3.48
C LEU A 298 2.98 -8.98 -4.17
N ILE A 299 1.99 -8.36 -3.54
CA ILE A 299 1.36 -7.13 -4.05
C ILE A 299 2.40 -6.01 -4.16
N TYR A 300 3.20 -5.79 -3.10
CA TYR A 300 4.24 -4.76 -3.07
C TYR A 300 5.26 -4.94 -4.19
N VAL A 301 5.81 -6.16 -4.35
CA VAL A 301 6.79 -6.49 -5.37
C VAL A 301 6.21 -6.37 -6.77
N THR A 302 4.97 -6.81 -6.98
CA THR A 302 4.26 -6.71 -8.26
C THR A 302 4.06 -5.25 -8.66
N ILE A 303 3.60 -4.41 -7.73
CA ILE A 303 3.41 -2.97 -7.96
C ILE A 303 4.73 -2.30 -8.30
N ASN A 304 5.80 -2.56 -7.53
CA ASN A 304 7.12 -1.99 -7.81
C ASN A 304 7.64 -2.43 -9.19
N LEU A 305 7.45 -3.69 -9.57
CA LEU A 305 7.83 -4.17 -10.89
C LEU A 305 7.07 -3.45 -12.02
N ILE A 306 5.75 -3.26 -11.85
CA ILE A 306 4.92 -2.51 -12.80
C ILE A 306 5.40 -1.05 -12.90
N VAL A 307 5.66 -0.40 -11.78
CA VAL A 307 6.15 0.99 -11.74
C VAL A 307 7.53 1.11 -12.40
N ASP A 308 8.44 0.19 -12.16
CA ASP A 308 9.76 0.16 -12.78
C ASP A 308 9.68 -0.01 -14.31
N ILE A 309 8.76 -0.87 -14.78
CA ILE A 309 8.51 -1.04 -16.22
C ILE A 309 7.91 0.24 -16.82
N LEU A 310 6.91 0.83 -16.16
CA LEU A 310 6.30 2.08 -16.62
C LEU A 310 7.33 3.21 -16.68
N TYR A 311 8.21 3.29 -15.68
CA TYR A 311 9.27 4.30 -15.63
C TYR A 311 10.24 4.16 -16.83
N THR A 312 10.66 2.93 -17.16
CA THR A 312 11.52 2.70 -18.33
C THR A 312 10.84 2.98 -19.67
N VAL A 313 9.50 2.96 -19.71
CA VAL A 313 8.71 3.34 -20.88
C VAL A 313 8.60 4.87 -21.01
N VAL A 314 8.36 5.55 -19.89
CA VAL A 314 8.12 7.02 -19.84
C VAL A 314 9.42 7.82 -20.00
N ASP A 315 10.55 7.34 -19.43
CA ASP A 315 11.86 8.01 -19.58
C ASP A 315 12.85 7.20 -20.42
N PRO A 316 12.94 7.48 -21.74
CA PRO A 316 13.89 6.81 -22.62
C PRO A 316 15.36 7.06 -22.30
N ARG A 317 15.69 8.11 -21.54
CA ARG A 317 17.08 8.49 -21.21
C ARG A 317 17.75 7.45 -20.32
N LEU A 318 16.99 6.74 -19.50
CA LEU A 318 17.50 5.65 -18.68
C LEU A 318 17.92 4.42 -19.49
N ARG A 319 17.41 4.27 -20.71
CA ARG A 319 17.83 3.21 -21.61
C ARG A 319 19.31 3.31 -22.00
N SER A 320 19.86 4.53 -22.05
CA SER A 320 21.25 4.77 -22.43
C SER A 320 22.25 4.62 -21.28
N THR A 321 21.82 4.81 -20.02
CA THR A 321 22.70 4.70 -18.84
C THR A 321 22.96 3.22 -18.48
N VAL A 322 22.00 2.35 -18.69
CA VAL A 322 22.13 0.89 -18.48
C VAL A 322 23.07 0.27 -19.55
N SER A 323 23.16 0.87 -20.75
CA SER A 323 24.05 0.41 -21.83
C SER A 323 25.52 0.82 -21.64
N ARG A 324 25.84 1.75 -20.75
CA ARG A 324 27.21 2.23 -20.49
C ARG A 324 27.90 1.59 -19.27
N ALA A 325 27.19 0.73 -18.54
CA ALA A 325 27.71 0.02 -17.37
C ALA A 325 28.16 -1.41 -17.68
N HIS A 326 28.43 -1.71 -18.97
CA HIS A 326 29.06 -2.94 -19.46
C HIS A 326 30.25 -2.62 -20.33
#